data_0ea007466010c1953cdf372331088d08
#
_entry.id   0ea007466010c1953cdf372331088d08
#
_cell.length_a   1.000
_cell.length_b   1.000
_cell.length_c   1.000
_cell.angle_alpha   90.00
_cell.angle_beta   90.00
_cell.angle_gamma   90.00
#
_symmetry.space_group_name_H-M   'P 1'
#
loop_
_entity.id
_entity.type
_entity.pdbx_description
1 polymer ?
#
loop_
_entity_poly.entity_id
_entity_poly.type
_entity_poly.pdbx_seq_one_letter_code
_entity_poly.pdbx_strand_id
1 'polypeptide(L)'
;MKRVMIVGPTGSGKTSLLRALGLWEGDVRKTEAIGFGETAVDTPGEFFDIPRFYHALIMTSVKAGLVLLVADPLRRSRHSSRFAHALRAPVIGVITKIDAAGADDVEAARNSLKNSGVSEIYAVSSLSGDGIEELAERVRRLRGREAG
;
A
#
# COMPACT_ATOMS: atom_id res chain seq x y z
N MET A 1 -12.97 -3.53 -14.54
CA MET A 1 -11.66 -3.66 -13.91
C MET A 1 -11.73 -3.18 -12.46
N LYS A 2 -11.29 -3.99 -11.54
CA LYS A 2 -11.28 -3.62 -10.12
C LYS A 2 -10.16 -2.63 -9.81
N ARG A 3 -10.36 -1.83 -8.79
CA ARG A 3 -9.41 -0.81 -8.38
C ARG A 3 -8.26 -1.40 -7.56
N VAL A 4 -7.16 -0.66 -7.51
CA VAL A 4 -6.05 -0.94 -6.60
C VAL A 4 -6.30 -0.17 -5.31
N MET A 5 -6.39 -0.87 -4.19
CA MET A 5 -6.57 -0.26 -2.88
C MET A 5 -5.21 -0.09 -2.21
N ILE A 6 -4.97 1.04 -1.57
CA ILE A 6 -3.73 1.27 -0.86
C ILE A 6 -4.00 1.48 0.63
N VAL A 7 -3.24 0.79 1.48
CA VAL A 7 -3.42 0.78 2.93
C VAL A 7 -2.07 0.94 3.60
N GLY A 8 -1.99 1.75 4.63
CA GLY A 8 -0.78 1.94 5.40
C GLY A 8 -0.89 3.09 6.39
N PRO A 9 0.12 3.27 7.25
CA PRO A 9 0.07 4.29 8.29
C PRO A 9 0.04 5.72 7.75
N THR A 10 -0.45 6.64 8.59
CA THR A 10 -0.47 8.07 8.27
C THR A 10 0.94 8.56 7.96
N GLY A 11 1.09 9.31 6.89
CA GLY A 11 2.38 9.87 6.49
C GLY A 11 3.33 8.89 5.83
N SER A 12 2.87 7.68 5.49
CA SER A 12 3.73 6.68 4.82
C SER A 12 3.95 6.94 3.34
N GLY A 13 3.28 7.95 2.76
CA GLY A 13 3.46 8.29 1.36
C GLY A 13 2.53 7.56 0.41
N LYS A 14 1.37 7.11 0.87
CA LYS A 14 0.41 6.34 0.07
C LYS A 14 -0.04 7.09 -1.19
N THR A 15 -0.50 8.33 -1.04
CA THR A 15 -0.99 9.11 -2.18
C THR A 15 0.15 9.42 -3.16
N SER A 16 1.33 9.75 -2.64
CA SER A 16 2.51 9.96 -3.47
C SER A 16 2.87 8.71 -4.26
N LEU A 17 2.75 7.54 -3.66
CA LEU A 17 3.00 6.27 -4.32
C LEU A 17 1.99 6.02 -5.44
N LEU A 18 0.70 6.24 -5.19
CA LEU A 18 -0.33 6.08 -6.21
C LEU A 18 -0.07 7.01 -7.40
N ARG A 19 0.34 8.25 -7.15
CA ARG A 19 0.70 9.19 -8.23
C ARG A 19 1.92 8.70 -9.01
N ALA A 20 2.94 8.25 -8.32
CA ALA A 20 4.14 7.73 -8.98
C ALA A 20 3.85 6.52 -9.87
N LEU A 21 2.86 5.70 -9.47
CA LEU A 21 2.42 4.54 -10.24
C LEU A 21 1.43 4.90 -11.36
N GLY A 22 1.02 6.18 -11.46
CA GLY A 22 0.04 6.62 -12.46
C GLY A 22 -1.39 6.24 -12.14
N LEU A 23 -1.69 5.92 -10.88
CA LEU A 23 -3.01 5.46 -10.44
C LEU A 23 -3.87 6.55 -9.80
N TRP A 24 -3.31 7.72 -9.58
CA TRP A 24 -4.00 8.83 -8.91
C TRP A 24 -3.56 10.17 -9.50
N GLU A 25 -4.52 11.00 -9.87
CA GLU A 25 -4.25 12.31 -10.48
C GLU A 25 -4.52 13.50 -9.56
N GLY A 26 -5.09 13.26 -8.38
CA GLY A 26 -5.41 14.32 -7.44
C GLY A 26 -4.21 14.87 -6.67
N ASP A 27 -4.47 15.88 -5.84
CA ASP A 27 -3.44 16.47 -4.97
C ASP A 27 -2.97 15.47 -3.91
N VAL A 28 -1.69 15.58 -3.55
CA VAL A 28 -1.15 14.81 -2.43
C VAL A 28 -1.52 15.54 -1.14
N ARG A 29 -2.56 15.06 -0.48
CA ARG A 29 -3.03 15.59 0.80
C ARG A 29 -3.19 14.48 1.80
N LYS A 30 -3.26 14.84 3.08
CA LYS A 30 -3.64 13.89 4.11
C LYS A 30 -5.07 13.43 3.83
N THR A 31 -5.25 12.14 3.67
CA THR A 31 -6.55 11.54 3.41
C THR A 31 -7.31 11.38 4.73
N GLU A 32 -8.46 11.99 4.85
CA GLU A 32 -9.29 11.93 6.06
C GLU A 32 -10.43 10.93 5.95
N ALA A 33 -10.80 10.57 4.73
CA ALA A 33 -11.84 9.59 4.43
C ALA A 33 -11.37 8.71 3.28
N ILE A 34 -12.00 7.56 3.11
CA ILE A 34 -11.67 6.67 1.99
C ILE A 34 -12.01 7.40 0.68
N GLY A 35 -10.98 7.60 -0.17
CA GLY A 35 -11.13 8.24 -1.46
C GLY A 35 -11.22 7.22 -2.60
N PHE A 36 -12.31 7.28 -3.35
CA PHE A 36 -12.53 6.38 -4.48
C PHE A 36 -12.24 7.08 -5.79
N GLY A 37 -11.08 6.79 -6.38
CA GLY A 37 -10.73 7.22 -7.73
C GLY A 37 -11.19 6.19 -8.76
N GLU A 38 -10.93 6.48 -10.05
CA GLU A 38 -11.30 5.56 -11.13
C GLU A 38 -10.50 4.26 -11.08
N THR A 39 -9.21 4.34 -10.75
CA THR A 39 -8.29 3.19 -10.78
C THR A 39 -7.77 2.79 -9.41
N ALA A 40 -7.96 3.65 -8.40
CA ALA A 40 -7.41 3.41 -7.08
C ALA A 40 -8.36 3.82 -5.97
N VAL A 41 -8.18 3.20 -4.81
CA VAL A 41 -8.88 3.57 -3.57
C VAL A 41 -7.80 3.94 -2.56
N ASP A 42 -7.79 5.20 -2.14
CA ASP A 42 -6.88 5.69 -1.10
C ASP A 42 -7.59 5.63 0.25
N THR A 43 -6.90 5.12 1.26
CA THR A 43 -7.48 4.98 2.60
C THR A 43 -6.78 5.89 3.59
N PRO A 44 -7.52 6.42 4.60
CA PRO A 44 -6.89 7.18 5.66
C PRO A 44 -5.88 6.34 6.43
N GLY A 45 -4.70 6.91 6.70
CA GLY A 45 -3.69 6.21 7.50
C GLY A 45 -4.21 5.85 8.89
N GLU A 46 -5.09 6.66 9.44
CA GLU A 46 -5.71 6.41 10.74
C GLU A 46 -6.52 5.11 10.76
N PHE A 47 -7.10 4.72 9.63
CA PHE A 47 -7.84 3.46 9.52
C PHE A 47 -6.94 2.26 9.73
N PHE A 48 -5.67 2.39 9.32
CA PHE A 48 -4.67 1.36 9.55
C PHE A 48 -4.11 1.41 10.98
N ASP A 49 -3.87 2.62 11.49
CA ASP A 49 -3.24 2.83 12.80
C ASP A 49 -4.16 2.45 13.98
N ILE A 50 -5.48 2.50 13.78
CA ILE A 50 -6.47 2.26 14.84
C ILE A 50 -7.25 0.97 14.54
N PRO A 51 -7.09 -0.08 15.38
CA PRO A 51 -7.72 -1.38 15.11
C PRO A 51 -9.23 -1.37 14.90
N ARG A 52 -9.94 -0.44 15.54
CA ARG A 52 -11.41 -0.36 15.38
C ARG A 52 -11.84 -0.06 13.93
N PHE A 53 -10.93 0.48 13.09
CA PHE A 53 -11.23 0.77 11.70
C PHE A 53 -10.85 -0.37 10.74
N TYR A 54 -10.29 -1.46 11.25
CA TYR A 54 -9.87 -2.59 10.39
C TYR A 54 -11.04 -3.19 9.63
N HIS A 55 -12.23 -3.22 10.25
CA HIS A 55 -13.42 -3.73 9.58
C HIS A 55 -13.73 -2.94 8.31
N ALA A 56 -13.61 -1.60 8.37
CA ALA A 56 -13.83 -0.74 7.20
C ALA A 56 -12.83 -1.06 6.09
N LEU A 57 -11.56 -1.30 6.44
CA LEU A 57 -10.53 -1.66 5.47
C LEU A 57 -10.83 -3.02 4.82
N ILE A 58 -11.21 -4.01 5.63
CA ILE A 58 -11.54 -5.34 5.15
C ILE A 58 -12.74 -5.30 4.20
N MET A 59 -13.79 -4.58 4.58
CA MET A 59 -15.00 -4.47 3.75
C MET A 59 -14.71 -3.73 2.44
N THR A 60 -13.88 -2.70 2.47
CA THR A 60 -13.49 -1.97 1.26
C THR A 60 -12.69 -2.87 0.31
N SER A 61 -11.86 -3.76 0.86
CA SER A 61 -11.02 -4.66 0.05
C SER A 61 -11.83 -5.64 -0.80
N VAL A 62 -13.08 -5.91 -0.44
CA VAL A 62 -13.98 -6.76 -1.23
C VAL A 62 -14.14 -6.23 -2.65
N LYS A 63 -14.11 -4.90 -2.81
CA LYS A 63 -14.28 -4.23 -4.11
C LYS A 63 -12.96 -3.97 -4.84
N ALA A 64 -11.84 -4.32 -4.23
CA ALA A 64 -10.52 -4.10 -4.83
C ALA A 64 -10.05 -5.36 -5.56
N GLY A 65 -9.27 -5.17 -6.62
CA GLY A 65 -8.63 -6.27 -7.32
C GLY A 65 -7.22 -6.56 -6.81
N LEU A 66 -6.66 -5.60 -6.10
CA LEU A 66 -5.32 -5.69 -5.54
C LEU A 66 -5.21 -4.72 -4.37
N VAL A 67 -4.53 -5.12 -3.31
CA VAL A 67 -4.22 -4.25 -2.18
C VAL A 67 -2.72 -4.05 -2.09
N LEU A 68 -2.29 -2.79 -2.02
CA LEU A 68 -0.91 -2.43 -1.71
C LEU A 68 -0.85 -2.10 -0.21
N LEU A 69 -0.18 -2.94 0.55
CA LEU A 69 0.01 -2.71 1.99
C LEU A 69 1.35 -2.04 2.20
N VAL A 70 1.32 -0.79 2.66
CA VAL A 70 2.50 0.07 2.74
C VAL A 70 3.12 0.03 4.12
N ALA A 71 4.44 -0.06 4.16
CA ALA A 71 5.25 0.08 5.36
C ALA A 71 6.18 1.28 5.20
N ASP A 72 6.22 2.15 6.21
CA ASP A 72 7.11 3.31 6.25
C ASP A 72 8.35 2.96 7.08
N PRO A 73 9.53 2.83 6.47
CA PRO A 73 10.74 2.44 7.19
C PRO A 73 11.25 3.51 8.15
N LEU A 74 10.81 4.75 7.99
CA LEU A 74 11.19 5.85 8.88
C LEU A 74 10.37 5.87 10.17
N ARG A 75 9.27 5.13 10.21
CA ARG A 75 8.40 5.01 11.37
C ARG A 75 8.21 3.53 11.68
N ARG A 76 8.74 3.08 12.80
CA ARG A 76 8.63 1.68 13.20
C ARG A 76 7.26 1.37 13.77
N SER A 77 6.25 1.37 12.90
CA SER A 77 4.93 0.89 13.25
C SER A 77 4.84 -0.59 12.90
N ARG A 78 4.19 -1.37 13.77
CA ARG A 78 3.99 -2.78 13.52
C ARG A 78 2.70 -3.00 12.75
N HIS A 79 2.79 -3.78 11.70
CA HIS A 79 1.58 -4.31 11.07
C HIS A 79 1.01 -5.40 11.94
N SER A 80 -0.31 -5.43 12.08
CA SER A 80 -0.96 -6.49 12.85
C SER A 80 -0.65 -7.85 12.25
N SER A 81 -0.36 -8.82 13.10
CA SER A 81 -0.09 -10.18 12.68
C SER A 81 -1.28 -10.71 11.84
N ARG A 82 -0.95 -11.25 10.66
CA ARG A 82 -1.92 -11.84 9.74
C ARG A 82 -2.99 -10.86 9.21
N PHE A 83 -2.77 -9.56 9.33
CA PHE A 83 -3.70 -8.56 8.79
C PHE A 83 -3.97 -8.77 7.29
N ALA A 84 -2.93 -9.08 6.52
CA ALA A 84 -3.06 -9.29 5.09
C ALA A 84 -3.99 -10.46 4.74
N HIS A 85 -4.07 -11.47 5.61
CA HIS A 85 -4.95 -12.63 5.38
C HIS A 85 -6.43 -12.28 5.54
N ALA A 86 -6.73 -11.21 6.26
CA ALA A 86 -8.12 -10.78 6.46
C ALA A 86 -8.66 -10.00 5.26
N LEU A 87 -7.78 -9.45 4.43
CA LEU A 87 -8.17 -8.69 3.25
C LEU A 87 -8.71 -9.61 2.16
N ARG A 88 -9.69 -9.11 1.40
CA ARG A 88 -10.44 -9.90 0.41
C ARG A 88 -9.92 -9.73 -1.02
N ALA A 89 -8.64 -9.43 -1.16
CA ALA A 89 -7.98 -9.27 -2.46
C ALA A 89 -6.50 -9.70 -2.32
N PRO A 90 -5.82 -10.01 -3.41
CA PRO A 90 -4.37 -10.24 -3.36
C PRO A 90 -3.64 -9.04 -2.77
N VAL A 91 -2.61 -9.28 -1.95
CA VAL A 91 -1.88 -8.22 -1.26
C VAL A 91 -0.42 -8.22 -1.69
N ILE A 92 0.08 -7.05 -2.06
CA ILE A 92 1.50 -6.80 -2.30
C ILE A 92 1.99 -5.82 -1.24
N GLY A 93 3.10 -6.12 -0.59
CA GLY A 93 3.73 -5.22 0.36
C GLY A 93 4.62 -4.21 -0.34
N VAL A 94 4.59 -2.97 0.11
CA VAL A 94 5.44 -1.90 -0.44
C VAL A 94 6.14 -1.16 0.70
N ILE A 95 7.46 -1.13 0.65
CA ILE A 95 8.27 -0.34 1.57
C ILE A 95 8.59 0.97 0.86
N THR A 96 8.15 2.09 1.43
CA THR A 96 8.35 3.42 0.84
C THR A 96 9.61 4.09 1.37
N LYS A 97 9.98 5.24 0.79
CA LYS A 97 11.02 6.14 1.32
C LYS A 97 12.40 5.49 1.47
N ILE A 98 12.74 4.55 0.61
CA ILE A 98 14.05 3.88 0.72
C ILE A 98 15.23 4.82 0.46
N ASP A 99 14.99 5.96 -0.19
CA ASP A 99 16.00 7.00 -0.42
C ASP A 99 16.46 7.66 0.89
N ALA A 100 15.58 7.67 1.92
CA ALA A 100 15.84 8.31 3.21
C ALA A 100 16.06 7.32 4.35
N ALA A 101 15.90 6.03 4.12
CA ALA A 101 15.97 5.01 5.16
C ALA A 101 17.27 4.22 5.10
N GLY A 102 17.77 3.82 6.27
CA GLY A 102 18.90 2.91 6.36
C GLY A 102 18.50 1.46 6.07
N ALA A 103 19.49 0.62 5.79
CA ALA A 103 19.26 -0.80 5.47
C ALA A 103 18.52 -1.54 6.61
N ASP A 104 18.85 -1.23 7.86
CA ASP A 104 18.20 -1.86 9.02
C ASP A 104 16.73 -1.48 9.13
N ASP A 105 16.40 -0.24 8.79
CA ASP A 105 15.02 0.25 8.82
C ASP A 105 14.18 -0.40 7.72
N VAL A 106 14.77 -0.56 6.55
CA VAL A 106 14.12 -1.24 5.42
C VAL A 106 13.87 -2.71 5.77
N GLU A 107 14.84 -3.37 6.39
CA GLU A 107 14.69 -4.78 6.79
C GLU A 107 13.63 -4.95 7.87
N ALA A 108 13.55 -4.02 8.83
CA ALA A 108 12.51 -4.05 9.86
C ALA A 108 11.12 -3.90 9.23
N ALA A 109 10.97 -3.02 8.23
CA ALA A 109 9.72 -2.85 7.51
C ALA A 109 9.35 -4.12 6.74
N ARG A 110 10.32 -4.76 6.11
CA ARG A 110 10.12 -6.02 5.39
C ARG A 110 9.62 -7.11 6.33
N ASN A 111 10.24 -7.23 7.50
CA ASN A 111 9.84 -8.23 8.49
C ASN A 111 8.43 -7.97 9.03
N SER A 112 8.06 -6.71 9.21
CA SER A 112 6.71 -6.34 9.63
C SER A 112 5.67 -6.77 8.60
N LEU A 113 5.94 -6.55 7.32
CA LEU A 113 5.05 -6.98 6.24
C LEU A 113 4.93 -8.50 6.18
N LYS A 114 6.05 -9.22 6.30
CA LYS A 114 6.04 -10.69 6.32
C LYS A 114 5.22 -11.22 7.49
N ASN A 115 5.36 -10.60 8.66
CA ASN A 115 4.59 -10.99 9.84
C ASN A 115 3.09 -10.76 9.65
N SER A 116 2.71 -9.76 8.87
CA SER A 116 1.32 -9.50 8.51
C SER A 116 0.75 -10.51 7.52
N GLY A 117 1.58 -11.32 6.88
CA GLY A 117 1.16 -12.35 5.94
C GLY A 117 1.47 -12.04 4.49
N VAL A 118 2.26 -11.01 4.22
CA VAL A 118 2.61 -10.62 2.86
C VAL A 118 3.83 -11.41 2.39
N SER A 119 3.75 -11.99 1.20
CA SER A 119 4.86 -12.75 0.63
C SER A 119 5.59 -12.03 -0.51
N GLU A 120 4.91 -11.13 -1.21
CA GLU A 120 5.50 -10.38 -2.32
C GLU A 120 5.68 -8.93 -1.87
N ILE A 121 6.94 -8.44 -1.83
CA ILE A 121 7.29 -7.14 -1.27
C ILE A 121 8.21 -6.39 -2.23
N TYR A 122 7.92 -5.08 -2.44
CA TYR A 122 8.74 -4.18 -3.24
C TYR A 122 9.21 -3.02 -2.38
N ALA A 123 10.48 -2.64 -2.54
CA ALA A 123 11.06 -1.48 -1.85
C ALA A 123 11.21 -0.35 -2.87
N VAL A 124 10.62 0.81 -2.58
CA VAL A 124 10.52 1.90 -3.55
C VAL A 124 10.78 3.28 -2.93
N SER A 125 11.08 4.24 -3.81
CA SER A 125 11.07 5.66 -3.45
C SER A 125 10.26 6.42 -4.51
N SER A 126 9.18 7.05 -4.08
CA SER A 126 8.39 7.92 -4.96
C SER A 126 9.17 9.17 -5.35
N LEU A 127 10.13 9.59 -4.52
CA LEU A 127 10.94 10.78 -4.78
C LEU A 127 12.04 10.53 -5.80
N SER A 128 12.81 9.45 -5.65
CA SER A 128 13.92 9.12 -6.55
C SER A 128 13.48 8.28 -7.75
N GLY A 129 12.36 7.60 -7.64
CA GLY A 129 11.87 6.69 -8.67
C GLY A 129 12.35 5.25 -8.52
N ASP A 130 13.23 4.99 -7.56
CA ASP A 130 13.77 3.63 -7.36
C ASP A 130 12.65 2.63 -7.08
N GLY A 131 12.66 1.52 -7.81
CA GLY A 131 11.71 0.42 -7.62
C GLY A 131 10.30 0.68 -8.15
N ILE A 132 9.99 1.92 -8.53
CA ILE A 132 8.63 2.29 -8.97
C ILE A 132 8.24 1.56 -10.26
N GLU A 133 9.15 1.49 -11.23
CA GLU A 133 8.84 0.86 -12.51
C GLU A 133 8.56 -0.63 -12.38
N GLU A 134 9.31 -1.32 -11.54
CA GLU A 134 9.10 -2.75 -11.28
C GLU A 134 7.74 -2.99 -10.63
N LEU A 135 7.38 -2.16 -9.65
CA LEU A 135 6.09 -2.25 -8.99
C LEU A 135 4.95 -1.93 -9.96
N ALA A 136 5.11 -0.87 -10.76
CA ALA A 136 4.11 -0.47 -11.75
C ALA A 136 3.86 -1.58 -12.76
N GLU A 137 4.91 -2.24 -13.23
CA GLU A 137 4.79 -3.37 -14.15
C GLU A 137 4.01 -4.53 -13.53
N ARG A 138 4.30 -4.85 -12.27
CA ARG A 138 3.60 -5.93 -11.57
C ARG A 138 2.11 -5.59 -11.38
N VAL A 139 1.82 -4.36 -11.03
CA VAL A 139 0.43 -3.89 -10.87
C VAL A 139 -0.32 -4.00 -12.21
N ARG A 140 0.30 -3.57 -13.30
CA ARG A 140 -0.31 -3.66 -14.63
C ARG A 140 -0.60 -5.11 -15.01
N ARG A 141 0.29 -6.04 -14.73
CA ARG A 141 0.08 -7.46 -15.02
C ARG A 141 -1.11 -8.03 -14.24
N LEU A 142 -1.21 -7.71 -12.96
CA LEU A 142 -2.31 -8.20 -12.13
C LEU A 142 -3.65 -7.63 -12.57
N ARG A 143 -3.68 -6.35 -12.93
CA ARG A 143 -4.89 -5.71 -13.44
C ARG A 143 -5.28 -6.26 -14.81
N GLY A 144 -4.31 -6.55 -15.66
CA GLY A 144 -4.55 -7.16 -16.97
C GLY A 144 -5.19 -8.54 -16.88
N ARG A 145 -4.81 -9.34 -15.90
CA ARG A 145 -5.40 -10.66 -15.67
C ARG A 145 -6.87 -10.58 -15.30
N GLU A 146 -7.25 -9.55 -14.54
CA GLU A 146 -8.64 -9.36 -14.16
C GLU A 146 -9.48 -8.83 -15.31
N ALA A 147 -8.87 -8.08 -16.22
CA ALA A 147 -9.55 -7.57 -17.40
C ALA A 147 -9.81 -8.64 -18.46
N GLY A 148 -9.06 -9.72 -18.41
CA GLY A 148 -9.22 -10.86 -19.28
C GLY A 148 -10.27 -11.81 -18.75
#